data_5d241ba6b37844d5b59152bfb07e5396
#
_entry.id   5d241ba6b37844d5b59152bfb07e5396
#
_cell.length_a   1.000
_cell.length_b   1.000
_cell.length_c   1.000
_cell.angle_alpha   90.00
_cell.angle_beta   90.00
_cell.angle_gamma   90.00
#
_symmetry.space_group_name_H-M   'P 1'
#
loop_
_entity.id
_entity.type
_entity.pdbx_description
1 polymer ?
#
loop_
_entity_poly.entity_id
_entity_poly.type
_entity_poly.pdbx_seq_one_letter_code
_entity_poly.pdbx_strand_id
1 'polypeptide(L)'
;MSNIKTFFKSLLPGIFLFGFTVGTGSVTAMAKAGADYGMSLLWTIFISCAITYFLISLFGKFTLVTGLTALQSFRKHIHPAVSIFFIVALTTQICGSVIGVMGILADVCYEWSKNFVDGGISPLYFAIFFIAFVYIIFLIGKTEVFEKVLAIFVAVMAVCFLINFFILMPPAIEILKGMVPNVPDTGPNKSSFLVIASMVGTTVFSGLFILRTILVKEAGWTMADLKVQNRDALFAAFLMFIVSTSIMAAAAGSLFIQGITLVNVTQMINLLEPLAGASAVAIFTIGLIAAGVSSQFPNVALLPWLLDDFHQRKTNLKRPSYRIMALVISCLGLIVPVFNAKPIAVMVSSQAFGALVLPATVGCIFYIGNKKELMGEHKFSTVTNAILSMIFIFALVMSYMSYSGILSTLQAL
;
A
#
# COMPACT_ATOMS: atom_id res chain seq x y z
N MET A 1 -29.96 13.61 -9.39
CA MET A 1 -28.86 12.81 -9.99
C MET A 1 -27.53 13.55 -10.14
N SER A 2 -27.51 14.89 -10.34
CA SER A 2 -26.26 15.67 -10.42
C SER A 2 -25.44 15.67 -9.12
N ASN A 3 -26.06 15.82 -7.95
CA ASN A 3 -25.38 15.84 -6.66
C ASN A 3 -24.66 14.53 -6.31
N ILE A 4 -25.24 13.38 -6.67
CA ILE A 4 -24.65 12.07 -6.39
C ILE A 4 -23.40 11.85 -7.27
N LYS A 5 -23.47 12.18 -8.56
CA LYS A 5 -22.31 12.09 -9.46
C LYS A 5 -21.16 12.99 -9.01
N THR A 6 -21.47 14.22 -8.58
CA THR A 6 -20.48 15.18 -8.07
C THR A 6 -19.87 14.67 -6.75
N PHE A 7 -20.67 14.07 -5.87
CA PHE A 7 -20.21 13.46 -4.64
C PHE A 7 -19.21 12.33 -4.91
N PHE A 8 -19.56 11.35 -5.75
CA PHE A 8 -18.65 10.26 -6.11
C PHE A 8 -17.38 10.75 -6.81
N LYS A 9 -17.50 11.75 -7.69
CA LYS A 9 -16.34 12.34 -8.35
C LYS A 9 -15.38 13.02 -7.36
N SER A 10 -15.88 13.56 -6.25
CA SER A 10 -15.05 14.16 -5.20
C SER A 10 -14.33 13.14 -4.33
N LEU A 11 -14.70 11.85 -4.37
CA LEU A 11 -14.05 10.74 -3.65
C LEU A 11 -13.07 9.96 -4.52
N LEU A 12 -12.94 10.25 -5.81
CA LEU A 12 -12.04 9.54 -6.72
C LEU A 12 -10.57 9.58 -6.26
N PRO A 13 -10.00 10.72 -5.80
CA PRO A 13 -8.64 10.76 -5.33
C PRO A 13 -8.40 9.83 -4.13
N GLY A 14 -9.35 9.77 -3.18
CA GLY A 14 -9.27 8.90 -2.02
C GLY A 14 -9.42 7.42 -2.38
N ILE A 15 -10.32 7.08 -3.31
CA ILE A 15 -10.47 5.71 -3.83
C ILE A 15 -9.20 5.26 -4.54
N PHE A 16 -8.57 6.16 -5.32
CA PHE A 16 -7.29 5.90 -5.96
C PHE A 16 -6.19 5.61 -4.92
N LEU A 17 -6.06 6.47 -3.89
CA LEU A 17 -5.09 6.28 -2.82
C LEU A 17 -5.35 5.01 -2.02
N PHE A 18 -6.62 4.68 -1.74
CA PHE A 18 -7.00 3.42 -1.11
C PHE A 18 -6.56 2.22 -1.95
N GLY A 19 -6.88 2.18 -3.24
CA GLY A 19 -6.50 1.09 -4.13
C GLY A 19 -5.00 0.95 -4.33
N PHE A 20 -4.25 2.05 -4.24
CA PHE A 20 -2.80 2.03 -4.27
C PHE A 20 -2.20 1.46 -2.97
N THR A 21 -2.76 1.80 -1.83
CA THR A 21 -2.23 1.41 -0.51
C THR A 21 -2.67 0.00 -0.13
N VAL A 22 -3.96 -0.32 -0.33
CA VAL A 22 -4.52 -1.66 -0.02
C VAL A 22 -4.41 -2.54 -1.27
N GLY A 23 -3.19 -2.79 -1.70
CA GLY A 23 -2.89 -3.77 -2.74
C GLY A 23 -2.36 -5.08 -2.15
N THR A 24 -1.75 -5.92 -2.99
CA THR A 24 -1.19 -7.22 -2.56
C THR A 24 -0.15 -7.06 -1.43
N GLY A 25 0.58 -5.94 -1.39
CA GLY A 25 1.52 -5.65 -0.30
C GLY A 25 0.83 -5.59 1.06
N SER A 26 -0.27 -4.84 1.15
CA SER A 26 -1.08 -4.75 2.36
C SER A 26 -1.75 -6.08 2.67
N VAL A 27 -2.34 -6.75 1.66
CA VAL A 27 -2.96 -8.06 1.84
C VAL A 27 -1.96 -9.05 2.43
N THR A 28 -0.74 -9.11 1.89
CA THR A 28 0.30 -10.04 2.35
C THR A 28 0.76 -9.71 3.77
N ALA A 29 1.02 -8.43 4.07
CA ALA A 29 1.45 -8.00 5.40
C ALA A 29 0.38 -8.30 6.47
N MET A 30 -0.88 -7.98 6.20
CA MET A 30 -2.00 -8.22 7.11
C MET A 30 -2.34 -9.70 7.26
N ALA A 31 -2.31 -10.47 6.16
CA ALA A 31 -2.52 -11.93 6.19
C ALA A 31 -1.40 -12.61 6.98
N LYS A 32 -0.14 -12.20 6.79
CA LYS A 32 0.98 -12.74 7.57
C LYS A 32 0.87 -12.39 9.05
N ALA A 33 0.51 -11.15 9.38
CA ALA A 33 0.25 -10.73 10.75
C ALA A 33 -0.86 -11.57 11.39
N GLY A 34 -1.98 -11.77 10.70
CA GLY A 34 -3.10 -12.58 11.15
C GLY A 34 -2.71 -14.06 11.34
N ALA A 35 -1.99 -14.65 10.39
CA ALA A 35 -1.57 -16.04 10.43
C ALA A 35 -0.53 -16.32 11.53
N ASP A 36 0.43 -15.41 11.73
CA ASP A 36 1.54 -15.63 12.66
C ASP A 36 1.21 -15.18 14.09
N TYR A 37 0.32 -14.18 14.26
CA TYR A 37 0.08 -13.50 15.55
C TYR A 37 -1.41 -13.34 15.91
N GLY A 38 -2.33 -13.91 15.12
CA GLY A 38 -3.77 -13.74 15.34
C GLY A 38 -4.15 -12.25 15.23
N MET A 39 -5.01 -11.81 16.14
CA MET A 39 -5.44 -10.40 16.18
C MET A 39 -4.52 -9.50 17.02
N SER A 40 -3.44 -10.01 17.62
CA SER A 40 -2.59 -9.25 18.57
C SER A 40 -1.93 -8.00 17.99
N LEU A 41 -1.79 -7.91 16.67
CA LEU A 41 -1.22 -6.76 15.97
C LEU A 41 -2.27 -5.79 15.37
N LEU A 42 -3.55 -5.91 15.73
CA LEU A 42 -4.61 -5.03 15.20
C LEU A 42 -4.37 -3.54 15.53
N TRP A 43 -3.75 -3.25 16.67
CA TRP A 43 -3.37 -1.90 17.06
C TRP A 43 -2.48 -1.20 16.02
N THR A 44 -1.63 -1.94 15.29
CA THR A 44 -0.79 -1.37 14.24
C THR A 44 -1.61 -0.87 13.07
N ILE A 45 -2.67 -1.60 12.69
CA ILE A 45 -3.60 -1.16 11.63
C ILE A 45 -4.32 0.11 12.07
N PHE A 46 -4.83 0.14 13.29
CA PHE A 46 -5.57 1.29 13.82
C PHE A 46 -4.70 2.55 13.86
N ILE A 47 -3.52 2.46 14.49
CA ILE A 47 -2.59 3.59 14.60
C ILE A 47 -2.11 4.03 13.21
N SER A 48 -1.76 3.08 12.33
CA SER A 48 -1.29 3.40 10.98
C SER A 48 -2.36 4.11 10.14
N CYS A 49 -3.61 3.67 10.20
CA CYS A 49 -4.71 4.34 9.49
C CYS A 49 -4.99 5.74 10.05
N ALA A 50 -4.92 5.92 11.36
CA ALA A 50 -5.06 7.24 11.99
C ALA A 50 -3.93 8.20 11.56
N ILE A 51 -2.67 7.74 11.57
CA ILE A 51 -1.52 8.48 11.07
C ILE A 51 -1.68 8.80 9.57
N THR A 52 -2.11 7.84 8.78
CA THR A 52 -2.31 8.01 7.34
C THR A 52 -3.36 9.08 7.04
N TYR A 53 -4.51 9.05 7.73
CA TYR A 53 -5.51 10.12 7.64
C TYR A 53 -4.91 11.49 7.96
N PHE A 54 -4.18 11.58 9.07
CA PHE A 54 -3.59 12.84 9.52
C PHE A 54 -2.57 13.37 8.51
N LEU A 55 -1.67 12.52 8.02
CA LEU A 55 -0.64 12.93 7.05
C LEU A 55 -1.24 13.24 5.68
N ILE A 56 -2.20 12.45 5.16
CA ILE A 56 -2.92 12.79 3.91
C ILE A 56 -3.57 14.16 4.03
N SER A 57 -4.19 14.44 5.18
CA SER A 57 -4.85 15.73 5.43
C SER A 57 -3.85 16.88 5.48
N LEU A 58 -2.68 16.69 6.11
CA LEU A 58 -1.64 17.73 6.18
C LEU A 58 -0.95 17.98 4.83
N PHE A 59 -0.57 16.93 4.11
CA PHE A 59 0.04 17.07 2.79
C PHE A 59 -0.94 17.69 1.80
N GLY A 60 -2.22 17.29 1.85
CA GLY A 60 -3.25 17.92 1.06
C GLY A 60 -3.43 19.41 1.41
N LYS A 61 -3.58 19.76 2.70
CA LYS A 61 -3.68 21.15 3.15
C LYS A 61 -2.46 21.97 2.72
N PHE A 62 -1.26 21.41 2.83
CA PHE A 62 -0.05 22.08 2.36
C PHE A 62 -0.16 22.48 0.89
N THR A 63 -0.62 21.59 0.03
CA THR A 63 -0.79 21.87 -1.41
C THR A 63 -1.91 22.87 -1.67
N LEU A 64 -3.04 22.79 -0.94
CA LEU A 64 -4.14 23.75 -1.04
C LEU A 64 -3.69 25.18 -0.72
N VAL A 65 -2.80 25.34 0.25
CA VAL A 65 -2.28 26.68 0.67
C VAL A 65 -1.23 27.19 -0.29
N THR A 66 -0.29 26.32 -0.70
CA THR A 66 0.93 26.74 -1.41
C THR A 66 0.84 26.63 -2.93
N GLY A 67 -0.08 25.80 -3.44
CA GLY A 67 -0.13 25.41 -4.85
C GLY A 67 1.06 24.55 -5.31
N LEU A 68 1.95 24.17 -4.38
CA LEU A 68 3.12 23.36 -4.65
C LEU A 68 2.88 21.89 -4.22
N THR A 69 3.51 20.97 -4.93
CA THR A 69 3.60 19.59 -4.47
C THR A 69 4.68 19.41 -3.42
N ALA A 70 4.69 18.27 -2.74
CA ALA A 70 5.71 17.95 -1.74
C ALA A 70 7.12 17.94 -2.36
N LEU A 71 7.33 17.22 -3.48
CA LEU A 71 8.65 17.14 -4.11
C LEU A 71 9.16 18.49 -4.60
N GLN A 72 8.27 19.30 -5.19
CA GLN A 72 8.63 20.67 -5.62
C GLN A 72 9.07 21.52 -4.43
N SER A 73 8.37 21.38 -3.31
CA SER A 73 8.68 22.13 -2.08
C SER A 73 9.96 21.63 -1.43
N PHE A 74 10.19 20.33 -1.37
CA PHE A 74 11.43 19.76 -0.85
C PHE A 74 12.62 20.24 -1.68
N ARG A 75 12.50 20.18 -3.02
CA ARG A 75 13.52 20.66 -3.93
C ARG A 75 13.85 22.15 -3.75
N LYS A 76 12.81 23.00 -3.62
CA LYS A 76 12.97 24.47 -3.60
C LYS A 76 13.30 25.01 -2.20
N HIS A 77 12.73 24.42 -1.15
CA HIS A 77 12.75 25.00 0.20
C HIS A 77 13.54 24.20 1.24
N ILE A 78 13.99 22.98 0.89
CA ILE A 78 14.93 22.21 1.70
C ILE A 78 16.24 22.07 0.90
N HIS A 79 16.31 21.07 0.03
CA HIS A 79 17.45 20.84 -0.86
C HIS A 79 17.07 19.90 -2.00
N PRO A 80 17.58 20.05 -3.24
CA PRO A 80 17.29 19.16 -4.36
C PRO A 80 17.58 17.68 -4.08
N ALA A 81 18.64 17.40 -3.31
CA ALA A 81 18.99 16.02 -2.91
C ALA A 81 17.89 15.32 -2.10
N VAL A 82 17.08 16.07 -1.33
CA VAL A 82 15.95 15.49 -0.57
C VAL A 82 14.88 14.94 -1.52
N SER A 83 14.54 15.68 -2.57
CA SER A 83 13.58 15.18 -3.57
C SER A 83 14.12 13.99 -4.35
N ILE A 84 15.42 14.00 -4.68
CA ILE A 84 16.09 12.85 -5.34
C ILE A 84 16.09 11.64 -4.41
N PHE A 85 16.38 11.83 -3.12
CA PHE A 85 16.29 10.77 -2.11
C PHE A 85 14.91 10.10 -2.12
N PHE A 86 13.82 10.89 -2.11
CA PHE A 86 12.46 10.33 -2.16
C PHE A 86 12.19 9.58 -3.48
N ILE A 87 12.61 10.12 -4.61
CA ILE A 87 12.44 9.44 -5.90
C ILE A 87 13.16 8.09 -5.88
N VAL A 88 14.41 8.04 -5.44
CA VAL A 88 15.20 6.79 -5.38
C VAL A 88 14.60 5.81 -4.37
N ALA A 89 14.32 6.26 -3.14
CA ALA A 89 13.80 5.40 -2.09
C ALA A 89 12.42 4.80 -2.44
N LEU A 90 11.51 5.62 -2.98
CA LEU A 90 10.20 5.15 -3.41
C LEU A 90 10.29 4.22 -4.61
N THR A 91 11.18 4.50 -5.57
CA THR A 91 11.40 3.61 -6.71
C THR A 91 11.95 2.26 -6.26
N THR A 92 12.89 2.23 -5.32
CA THR A 92 13.43 0.99 -4.74
C THR A 92 12.32 0.17 -4.06
N GLN A 93 11.48 0.80 -3.25
CA GLN A 93 10.34 0.13 -2.61
C GLN A 93 9.37 -0.45 -3.64
N ILE A 94 9.06 0.32 -4.68
CA ILE A 94 8.16 -0.12 -5.75
C ILE A 94 8.75 -1.28 -6.53
N CYS A 95 10.02 -1.27 -6.87
CA CYS A 95 10.67 -2.40 -7.55
C CYS A 95 10.49 -3.69 -6.75
N GLY A 96 10.75 -3.66 -5.44
CA GLY A 96 10.51 -4.80 -4.56
C GLY A 96 9.02 -5.19 -4.50
N SER A 97 8.12 -4.21 -4.47
CA SER A 97 6.67 -4.43 -4.50
C SER A 97 6.23 -5.11 -5.80
N VAL A 98 6.70 -4.65 -6.97
CA VAL A 98 6.38 -5.24 -8.29
C VAL A 98 6.83 -6.70 -8.35
N ILE A 99 8.05 -7.00 -7.87
CA ILE A 99 8.59 -8.36 -7.81
C ILE A 99 7.67 -9.27 -6.96
N GLY A 100 7.33 -8.83 -5.75
CA GLY A 100 6.51 -9.60 -4.83
C GLY A 100 5.06 -9.76 -5.31
N VAL A 101 4.42 -8.68 -5.80
CA VAL A 101 3.04 -8.71 -6.31
C VAL A 101 2.92 -9.69 -7.47
N MET A 102 3.84 -9.60 -8.43
CA MET A 102 3.79 -10.47 -9.61
C MET A 102 4.01 -11.93 -9.25
N GLY A 103 4.93 -12.20 -8.32
CA GLY A 103 5.13 -13.56 -7.80
C GLY A 103 3.87 -14.11 -7.14
N ILE A 104 3.21 -13.32 -6.28
CA ILE A 104 1.95 -13.73 -5.63
C ILE A 104 0.84 -13.97 -6.66
N LEU A 105 0.67 -13.07 -7.64
CA LEU A 105 -0.33 -13.24 -8.69
C LEU A 105 -0.10 -14.51 -9.51
N ALA A 106 1.16 -14.76 -9.89
CA ALA A 106 1.53 -15.94 -10.66
C ALA A 106 1.28 -17.24 -9.88
N ASP A 107 1.65 -17.26 -8.59
CA ASP A 107 1.46 -18.43 -7.72
C ASP A 107 -0.04 -18.69 -7.44
N VAL A 108 -0.83 -17.65 -7.20
CA VAL A 108 -2.30 -17.77 -7.00
C VAL A 108 -2.95 -18.38 -8.23
N CYS A 109 -2.62 -17.86 -9.42
CA CYS A 109 -3.19 -18.38 -10.66
C CYS A 109 -2.70 -19.79 -10.98
N TYR A 110 -1.45 -20.11 -10.66
CA TYR A 110 -0.91 -21.47 -10.78
C TYR A 110 -1.70 -22.45 -9.91
N GLU A 111 -1.86 -22.15 -8.61
CA GLU A 111 -2.63 -23.01 -7.71
C GLU A 111 -4.08 -23.17 -8.18
N TRP A 112 -4.72 -22.08 -8.61
CA TRP A 112 -6.09 -22.14 -9.10
C TRP A 112 -6.21 -22.94 -10.39
N SER A 113 -5.21 -22.89 -11.26
CA SER A 113 -5.19 -23.62 -12.54
C SER A 113 -5.14 -25.14 -12.36
N LYS A 114 -4.65 -25.65 -11.23
CA LYS A 114 -4.63 -27.08 -10.91
C LYS A 114 -6.04 -27.71 -10.83
N ASN A 115 -7.07 -26.88 -10.60
CA ASN A 115 -8.45 -27.33 -10.62
C ASN A 115 -8.98 -27.67 -12.03
N PHE A 116 -8.28 -27.24 -13.08
CA PHE A 116 -8.70 -27.36 -14.48
C PHE A 116 -7.71 -28.13 -15.36
N VAL A 117 -6.44 -28.14 -14.99
CA VAL A 117 -5.34 -28.75 -15.76
C VAL A 117 -4.46 -29.55 -14.81
N ASP A 118 -4.28 -30.82 -15.12
CA ASP A 118 -3.35 -31.69 -14.37
C ASP A 118 -1.94 -31.10 -14.32
N GLY A 119 -1.43 -30.89 -13.11
CA GLY A 119 -0.12 -30.26 -12.89
C GLY A 119 -0.11 -28.73 -12.95
N GLY A 120 -1.25 -28.08 -13.30
CA GLY A 120 -1.38 -26.63 -13.37
C GLY A 120 -0.64 -25.98 -14.56
N ILE A 121 -0.91 -24.69 -14.76
CA ILE A 121 -0.23 -23.88 -15.79
C ILE A 121 0.94 -23.13 -15.13
N SER A 122 2.14 -23.21 -15.72
CA SER A 122 3.34 -22.61 -15.14
C SER A 122 3.14 -21.13 -14.70
N PRO A 123 3.63 -20.74 -13.50
CA PRO A 123 3.54 -19.36 -12.99
C PRO A 123 4.10 -18.33 -13.96
N LEU A 124 5.09 -18.70 -14.77
CA LEU A 124 5.72 -17.81 -15.74
C LEU A 124 4.72 -17.27 -16.78
N TYR A 125 3.80 -18.12 -17.27
CA TYR A 125 2.78 -17.68 -18.25
C TYR A 125 1.81 -16.67 -17.64
N PHE A 126 1.41 -16.86 -16.39
CA PHE A 126 0.58 -15.90 -15.69
C PHE A 126 1.30 -14.57 -15.45
N ALA A 127 2.57 -14.62 -15.05
CA ALA A 127 3.37 -13.39 -14.88
C ALA A 127 3.47 -12.62 -16.21
N ILE A 128 3.77 -13.28 -17.32
CA ILE A 128 3.82 -12.65 -18.65
C ILE A 128 2.46 -12.05 -19.01
N PHE A 129 1.37 -12.78 -18.76
CA PHE A 129 0.01 -12.30 -19.02
C PHE A 129 -0.29 -11.01 -18.23
N PHE A 130 -0.03 -10.97 -16.92
CA PHE A 130 -0.29 -9.78 -16.11
C PHE A 130 0.63 -8.62 -16.45
N ILE A 131 1.90 -8.88 -16.79
CA ILE A 131 2.82 -7.84 -17.26
C ILE A 131 2.28 -7.23 -18.56
N ALA A 132 1.90 -8.07 -19.53
CA ALA A 132 1.33 -7.60 -20.79
C ALA A 132 0.03 -6.81 -20.54
N PHE A 133 -0.85 -7.30 -19.68
CA PHE A 133 -2.11 -6.66 -19.34
C PHE A 133 -1.90 -5.26 -18.73
N VAL A 134 -1.08 -5.16 -17.69
CA VAL A 134 -0.76 -3.88 -17.04
C VAL A 134 -0.06 -2.93 -18.01
N TYR A 135 0.88 -3.44 -18.81
CA TYR A 135 1.62 -2.64 -19.77
C TYR A 135 0.75 -2.12 -20.91
N ILE A 136 -0.18 -2.92 -21.44
CA ILE A 136 -1.14 -2.50 -22.47
C ILE A 136 -2.02 -1.36 -21.94
N ILE A 137 -2.53 -1.48 -20.71
CA ILE A 137 -3.30 -0.41 -20.07
C ILE A 137 -2.44 0.85 -19.92
N PHE A 138 -1.18 0.71 -19.52
CA PHE A 138 -0.25 1.84 -19.43
C PHE A 138 -0.03 2.51 -20.78
N LEU A 139 0.09 1.74 -21.87
CA LEU A 139 0.28 2.26 -23.24
C LEU A 139 -0.91 3.08 -23.76
N ILE A 140 -2.14 2.79 -23.31
CA ILE A 140 -3.34 3.58 -23.64
C ILE A 140 -3.13 5.02 -23.19
N GLY A 141 -2.44 5.22 -22.05
CA GLY A 141 -2.00 6.54 -21.58
C GLY A 141 -3.15 7.53 -21.32
N LYS A 142 -4.36 7.01 -21.06
CA LYS A 142 -5.54 7.81 -20.66
C LYS A 142 -5.79 7.59 -19.17
N THR A 143 -5.55 8.59 -18.36
CA THR A 143 -5.74 8.55 -16.89
C THR A 143 -7.16 8.11 -16.52
N GLU A 144 -8.18 8.54 -17.27
CA GLU A 144 -9.58 8.16 -17.02
C GLU A 144 -9.86 6.65 -17.17
N VAL A 145 -9.26 5.99 -18.17
CA VAL A 145 -9.42 4.55 -18.39
C VAL A 145 -8.76 3.81 -17.23
N PHE A 146 -7.62 4.27 -16.85
CA PHE A 146 -6.83 3.79 -15.73
C PHE A 146 -7.61 3.85 -14.42
N GLU A 147 -8.13 5.02 -14.05
CA GLU A 147 -8.91 5.22 -12.82
C GLU A 147 -10.15 4.33 -12.77
N LYS A 148 -10.83 4.14 -13.90
CA LYS A 148 -12.00 3.25 -13.97
C LYS A 148 -11.64 1.79 -13.77
N VAL A 149 -10.60 1.30 -14.43
CA VAL A 149 -10.14 -0.09 -14.28
C VAL A 149 -9.69 -0.33 -12.85
N LEU A 150 -8.90 0.59 -12.29
CA LEU A 150 -8.48 0.54 -10.89
C LEU A 150 -9.67 0.47 -9.93
N ALA A 151 -10.65 1.37 -10.10
CA ALA A 151 -11.83 1.43 -9.23
C ALA A 151 -12.65 0.12 -9.24
N ILE A 152 -12.75 -0.55 -10.41
CA ILE A 152 -13.42 -1.86 -10.51
C ILE A 152 -12.67 -2.91 -9.70
N PHE A 153 -11.36 -3.05 -9.89
CA PHE A 153 -10.56 -4.03 -9.15
C PHE A 153 -10.54 -3.75 -7.64
N VAL A 154 -10.47 -2.48 -7.25
CA VAL A 154 -10.56 -2.05 -5.85
C VAL A 154 -11.91 -2.41 -5.24
N ALA A 155 -13.01 -2.20 -5.96
CA ALA A 155 -14.34 -2.56 -5.48
C ALA A 155 -14.50 -4.09 -5.33
N VAL A 156 -14.05 -4.86 -6.31
CA VAL A 156 -14.06 -6.34 -6.26
C VAL A 156 -13.24 -6.82 -5.06
N MET A 157 -12.02 -6.33 -4.90
CA MET A 157 -11.15 -6.66 -3.78
C MET A 157 -11.84 -6.38 -2.43
N ALA A 158 -12.36 -5.16 -2.24
CA ALA A 158 -13.00 -4.76 -0.99
C ALA A 158 -14.20 -5.66 -0.65
N VAL A 159 -15.06 -5.94 -1.64
CA VAL A 159 -16.23 -6.83 -1.45
C VAL A 159 -15.78 -8.24 -1.09
N CYS A 160 -14.80 -8.80 -1.81
CA CYS A 160 -14.31 -10.14 -1.54
C CYS A 160 -13.74 -10.29 -0.13
N PHE A 161 -12.91 -9.35 0.32
CA PHE A 161 -12.33 -9.41 1.66
C PHE A 161 -13.36 -9.16 2.77
N LEU A 162 -14.35 -8.30 2.54
CA LEU A 162 -15.45 -8.11 3.49
C LEU A 162 -16.30 -9.39 3.63
N ILE A 163 -16.61 -10.07 2.54
CA ILE A 163 -17.34 -11.35 2.59
C ILE A 163 -16.53 -12.38 3.40
N ASN A 164 -15.24 -12.53 3.13
CA ASN A 164 -14.38 -13.44 3.88
C ASN A 164 -14.28 -13.08 5.37
N PHE A 165 -14.28 -11.78 5.72
CA PHE A 165 -14.32 -11.36 7.12
C PHE A 165 -15.54 -11.89 7.86
N PHE A 166 -16.73 -11.78 7.27
CA PHE A 166 -17.96 -12.28 7.91
C PHE A 166 -18.02 -13.80 8.01
N ILE A 167 -17.36 -14.52 7.09
CA ILE A 167 -17.29 -15.99 7.11
C ILE A 167 -16.30 -16.48 8.19
N LEU A 168 -15.17 -15.78 8.37
CA LEU A 168 -14.05 -16.22 9.19
C LEU A 168 -13.81 -15.31 10.41
N MET A 169 -14.84 -14.59 10.85
CA MET A 169 -14.72 -13.58 11.91
C MET A 169 -14.24 -14.21 13.23
N PRO A 170 -13.09 -13.74 13.76
CA PRO A 170 -12.60 -14.20 15.06
C PRO A 170 -13.49 -13.69 16.19
N PRO A 171 -13.40 -14.29 17.41
CA PRO A 171 -14.16 -13.83 18.57
C PRO A 171 -13.94 -12.35 18.87
N ALA A 172 -15.01 -11.63 19.18
CA ALA A 172 -14.95 -10.18 19.44
C ALA A 172 -13.96 -9.79 20.55
N ILE A 173 -13.77 -10.66 21.54
CA ILE A 173 -12.82 -10.44 22.64
C ILE A 173 -11.36 -10.42 22.13
N GLU A 174 -11.01 -11.19 21.11
CA GLU A 174 -9.68 -11.20 20.52
C GLU A 174 -9.44 -9.92 19.71
N ILE A 175 -10.47 -9.43 19.01
CA ILE A 175 -10.43 -8.15 18.31
C ILE A 175 -10.15 -7.01 19.30
N LEU A 176 -10.87 -6.98 20.42
CA LEU A 176 -10.69 -5.96 21.46
C LEU A 176 -9.30 -6.03 22.12
N LYS A 177 -8.82 -7.23 22.44
CA LYS A 177 -7.46 -7.42 22.98
C LYS A 177 -6.39 -6.97 22.00
N GLY A 178 -6.59 -7.21 20.70
CA GLY A 178 -5.67 -6.81 19.64
C GLY A 178 -5.54 -5.29 19.43
N MET A 179 -6.45 -4.48 19.99
CA MET A 179 -6.36 -3.02 19.96
C MET A 179 -5.33 -2.48 20.98
N VAL A 180 -4.88 -3.29 21.94
CA VAL A 180 -3.86 -2.89 22.92
C VAL A 180 -2.48 -3.10 22.32
N PRO A 181 -1.62 -2.04 22.27
CA PRO A 181 -0.27 -2.17 21.74
C PRO A 181 0.53 -3.25 22.46
N ASN A 182 0.97 -4.22 21.68
CA ASN A 182 1.80 -5.34 22.11
C ASN A 182 2.77 -5.73 21.01
N VAL A 183 3.99 -6.11 21.38
CA VAL A 183 4.97 -6.70 20.47
C VAL A 183 5.12 -8.16 20.90
N PRO A 184 4.51 -9.10 20.14
CA PRO A 184 4.56 -10.50 20.52
C PRO A 184 6.00 -11.02 20.55
N ASP A 185 6.32 -11.76 21.61
CA ASP A 185 7.59 -12.45 21.71
C ASP A 185 7.59 -13.64 20.75
N THR A 186 8.60 -13.76 19.94
CA THR A 186 8.68 -14.77 18.88
C THR A 186 9.95 -15.60 19.07
N GLY A 187 9.82 -16.91 18.87
CA GLY A 187 10.97 -17.82 18.89
C GLY A 187 11.98 -17.48 17.78
N PRO A 188 13.16 -18.12 17.77
CA PRO A 188 14.35 -17.69 17.02
C PRO A 188 14.20 -17.54 15.51
N ASN A 189 13.09 -17.97 14.91
CA ASN A 189 12.86 -17.92 13.45
C ASN A 189 11.70 -17.00 13.02
N LYS A 190 11.12 -16.20 13.91
CA LYS A 190 10.03 -15.29 13.58
C LYS A 190 10.38 -13.87 14.01
N SER A 191 10.34 -12.91 13.10
CA SER A 191 10.58 -11.51 13.42
C SER A 191 9.25 -10.74 13.45
N SER A 192 8.69 -10.52 14.66
CA SER A 192 7.54 -9.63 14.85
C SER A 192 7.85 -8.22 14.37
N PHE A 193 9.10 -7.78 14.51
CA PHE A 193 9.58 -6.48 14.06
C PHE A 193 9.40 -6.29 12.54
N LEU A 194 9.79 -7.30 11.74
CA LEU A 194 9.63 -7.23 10.29
C LEU A 194 8.15 -7.14 9.89
N VAL A 195 7.29 -7.94 10.54
CA VAL A 195 5.85 -7.96 10.23
C VAL A 195 5.19 -6.65 10.65
N ILE A 196 5.45 -6.13 11.86
CA ILE A 196 4.95 -4.82 12.31
C ILE A 196 5.43 -3.71 11.36
N ALA A 197 6.72 -3.68 11.05
CA ALA A 197 7.28 -2.69 10.13
C ALA A 197 6.67 -2.79 8.72
N SER A 198 6.37 -4.00 8.23
CA SER A 198 5.72 -4.18 6.93
C SER A 198 4.27 -3.69 6.94
N MET A 199 3.51 -3.96 8.02
CA MET A 199 2.14 -3.44 8.19
C MET A 199 2.10 -1.91 8.19
N VAL A 200 3.03 -1.28 8.93
CA VAL A 200 3.16 0.18 8.98
C VAL A 200 3.64 0.72 7.63
N GLY A 201 4.68 0.13 7.05
CA GLY A 201 5.30 0.61 5.79
C GLY A 201 4.38 0.53 4.58
N THR A 202 3.43 -0.41 4.56
CA THR A 202 2.39 -0.46 3.51
C THR A 202 1.26 0.54 3.76
N THR A 203 0.85 0.77 5.01
CA THR A 203 -0.29 1.64 5.35
C THR A 203 0.12 3.10 5.44
N VAL A 204 1.28 3.41 6.06
CA VAL A 204 1.85 4.76 6.19
C VAL A 204 2.92 4.97 5.10
N PHE A 205 2.53 4.71 3.86
CA PHE A 205 3.44 4.74 2.72
C PHE A 205 3.79 6.18 2.30
N SER A 206 5.08 6.52 2.33
CA SER A 206 5.57 7.87 1.99
C SER A 206 5.18 8.33 0.58
N GLY A 207 5.13 7.42 -0.38
CA GLY A 207 4.67 7.69 -1.74
C GLY A 207 3.21 8.13 -1.82
N LEU A 208 2.36 7.64 -0.90
CA LEU A 208 0.96 8.02 -0.80
C LEU A 208 0.81 9.52 -0.49
N PHE A 209 1.61 10.04 0.43
CA PHE A 209 1.53 11.45 0.84
C PHE A 209 2.06 12.38 -0.24
N ILE A 210 3.17 11.99 -0.90
CA ILE A 210 3.71 12.75 -2.03
C ILE A 210 2.70 12.74 -3.19
N LEU A 211 2.15 11.57 -3.53
CA LEU A 211 1.15 11.44 -4.59
C LEU A 211 -0.12 12.23 -4.27
N ARG A 212 -0.54 12.27 -2.98
CA ARG A 212 -1.67 13.14 -2.57
C ARG A 212 -1.49 14.58 -2.99
N THR A 213 -0.29 15.13 -2.85
CA THR A 213 -0.02 16.52 -3.25
C THR A 213 -0.11 16.72 -4.75
N ILE A 214 0.30 15.72 -5.54
CA ILE A 214 0.16 15.73 -7.01
C ILE A 214 -1.31 15.69 -7.39
N LEU A 215 -2.09 14.75 -6.84
CA LEU A 215 -3.52 14.62 -7.13
C LEU A 215 -4.35 15.85 -6.75
N VAL A 216 -4.08 16.45 -5.59
CA VAL A 216 -4.73 17.69 -5.14
C VAL A 216 -4.44 18.83 -6.12
N LYS A 217 -3.19 18.95 -6.56
CA LYS A 217 -2.78 19.97 -7.54
C LYS A 217 -3.40 19.74 -8.91
N GLU A 218 -3.41 18.51 -9.41
CA GLU A 218 -4.03 18.15 -10.70
C GLU A 218 -5.55 18.34 -10.69
N ALA A 219 -6.21 18.08 -9.55
CA ALA A 219 -7.62 18.34 -9.36
C ALA A 219 -7.96 19.85 -9.30
N GLY A 220 -6.95 20.72 -9.21
CA GLY A 220 -7.12 22.16 -9.11
C GLY A 220 -7.81 22.62 -7.82
N TRP A 221 -7.72 21.81 -6.76
CA TRP A 221 -8.34 22.14 -5.48
C TRP A 221 -7.63 23.30 -4.80
N THR A 222 -8.42 24.10 -4.08
CA THR A 222 -7.99 25.30 -3.34
C THR A 222 -8.39 25.18 -1.86
N MET A 223 -8.07 26.20 -1.05
CA MET A 223 -8.49 26.22 0.36
C MET A 223 -10.02 26.18 0.54
N ALA A 224 -10.81 26.57 -0.46
CA ALA A 224 -12.27 26.40 -0.45
C ALA A 224 -12.68 24.92 -0.41
N ASP A 225 -11.84 24.02 -0.92
CA ASP A 225 -12.08 22.58 -1.02
C ASP A 225 -11.54 21.80 0.19
N LEU A 226 -11.01 22.47 1.22
CA LEU A 226 -10.40 21.83 2.39
C LEU A 226 -11.33 20.79 3.06
N LYS A 227 -12.63 21.09 3.16
CA LYS A 227 -13.62 20.14 3.72
C LYS A 227 -13.79 18.89 2.84
N VAL A 228 -13.78 19.07 1.53
CA VAL A 228 -13.86 17.97 0.55
C VAL A 228 -12.62 17.10 0.66
N GLN A 229 -11.46 17.72 0.70
CA GLN A 229 -10.16 17.06 0.82
C GLN A 229 -10.06 16.23 2.11
N ASN A 230 -10.48 16.77 3.27
CA ASN A 230 -10.43 16.06 4.55
C ASN A 230 -11.44 14.91 4.61
N ARG A 231 -12.64 15.07 4.04
CA ARG A 231 -13.66 14.02 3.93
C ARG A 231 -13.16 12.87 3.04
N ASP A 232 -12.55 13.18 1.91
CA ASP A 232 -11.97 12.22 1.00
C ASP A 232 -10.81 11.43 1.66
N ALA A 233 -9.94 12.12 2.41
CA ALA A 233 -8.87 11.51 3.19
C ALA A 233 -9.40 10.57 4.30
N LEU A 234 -10.46 11.00 5.01
CA LEU A 234 -11.11 10.19 6.04
C LEU A 234 -11.74 8.93 5.45
N PHE A 235 -12.42 9.07 4.32
CA PHE A 235 -13.04 7.95 3.62
C PHE A 235 -11.99 6.93 3.18
N ALA A 236 -10.87 7.39 2.60
CA ALA A 236 -9.76 6.51 2.21
C ALA A 236 -9.18 5.75 3.42
N ALA A 237 -8.87 6.46 4.52
CA ALA A 237 -8.30 5.83 5.72
C ALA A 237 -9.28 4.86 6.39
N PHE A 238 -10.58 5.16 6.38
CA PHE A 238 -11.62 4.27 6.91
C PHE A 238 -11.75 2.98 6.09
N LEU A 239 -11.72 3.08 4.76
CA LEU A 239 -11.71 1.90 3.89
C LEU A 239 -10.43 1.07 4.11
N MET A 240 -9.27 1.73 4.23
CA MET A 240 -8.00 1.06 4.55
C MET A 240 -8.11 0.27 5.85
N PHE A 241 -8.68 0.87 6.91
CA PHE A 241 -8.86 0.22 8.20
C PHE A 241 -9.76 -1.01 8.10
N ILE A 242 -10.94 -0.86 7.49
CA ILE A 242 -11.90 -1.97 7.37
C ILE A 242 -11.31 -3.13 6.58
N VAL A 243 -10.76 -2.87 5.39
CA VAL A 243 -10.25 -3.94 4.52
C VAL A 243 -9.01 -4.60 5.12
N SER A 244 -8.07 -3.82 5.67
CA SER A 244 -6.88 -4.38 6.33
C SER A 244 -7.23 -5.23 7.54
N THR A 245 -8.19 -4.79 8.37
CA THR A 245 -8.70 -5.57 9.50
C THR A 245 -9.40 -6.84 9.03
N SER A 246 -10.16 -6.77 7.94
CA SER A 246 -10.86 -7.94 7.36
C SER A 246 -9.87 -9.01 6.89
N ILE A 247 -8.77 -8.59 6.24
CA ILE A 247 -7.73 -9.52 5.77
C ILE A 247 -7.03 -10.18 6.95
N MET A 248 -6.63 -9.40 7.95
CA MET A 248 -5.97 -9.91 9.15
C MET A 248 -6.87 -10.87 9.91
N ALA A 249 -8.15 -10.52 10.08
CA ALA A 249 -9.13 -11.35 10.77
C ALA A 249 -9.41 -12.67 10.04
N ALA A 250 -9.50 -12.64 8.70
CA ALA A 250 -9.65 -13.85 7.91
C ALA A 250 -8.47 -14.81 8.09
N ALA A 251 -7.24 -14.28 8.07
CA ALA A 251 -6.04 -15.08 8.32
C ALA A 251 -5.94 -15.57 9.78
N ALA A 252 -6.35 -14.76 10.75
CA ALA A 252 -6.41 -15.15 12.16
C ALA A 252 -7.44 -16.26 12.40
N GLY A 253 -8.63 -16.15 11.83
CA GLY A 253 -9.68 -17.13 11.94
C GLY A 253 -9.45 -18.44 11.18
N SER A 254 -8.50 -18.46 10.25
CA SER A 254 -8.15 -19.64 9.45
C SER A 254 -6.79 -20.25 9.82
N LEU A 255 -5.71 -19.55 9.56
CA LEU A 255 -4.34 -20.07 9.68
C LEU A 255 -3.85 -20.11 11.13
N PHE A 256 -4.06 -19.05 11.89
CA PHE A 256 -3.58 -18.95 13.26
C PHE A 256 -4.17 -20.00 14.18
N ILE A 257 -5.46 -20.29 14.05
CA ILE A 257 -6.16 -21.33 14.86
C ILE A 257 -5.55 -22.71 14.60
N GLN A 258 -5.03 -22.95 13.38
CA GLN A 258 -4.37 -24.21 13.03
C GLN A 258 -2.87 -24.25 13.36
N GLY A 259 -2.32 -23.16 13.90
CA GLY A 259 -0.89 -23.06 14.20
C GLY A 259 0.00 -22.98 12.96
N ILE A 260 -0.56 -22.58 11.80
CA ILE A 260 0.15 -22.54 10.53
C ILE A 260 0.65 -21.13 10.24
N THR A 261 1.98 -21.02 10.07
CA THR A 261 2.63 -19.77 9.67
C THR A 261 2.54 -19.56 8.17
N LEU A 262 2.31 -18.34 7.74
CA LEU A 262 2.22 -18.01 6.32
C LEU A 262 3.61 -17.86 5.70
N VAL A 263 3.99 -18.82 4.85
CA VAL A 263 5.27 -18.84 4.11
C VAL A 263 5.06 -18.72 2.61
N ASN A 264 3.99 -19.32 2.07
CA ASN A 264 3.66 -19.29 0.66
C ASN A 264 2.16 -19.08 0.42
N VAL A 265 1.82 -18.70 -0.81
CA VAL A 265 0.44 -18.37 -1.20
C VAL A 265 -0.47 -19.60 -1.21
N THR A 266 0.08 -20.78 -1.54
CA THR A 266 -0.63 -22.07 -1.53
C THR A 266 -1.27 -22.34 -0.17
N GLN A 267 -0.55 -22.00 0.93
CA GLN A 267 -1.09 -22.15 2.28
C GLN A 267 -2.33 -21.28 2.52
N MET A 268 -2.38 -20.07 1.94
CA MET A 268 -3.56 -19.20 2.07
C MET A 268 -4.77 -19.82 1.35
N ILE A 269 -4.56 -20.41 0.18
CA ILE A 269 -5.65 -20.94 -0.65
C ILE A 269 -6.14 -22.27 -0.10
N ASN A 270 -5.24 -23.22 0.10
CA ASN A 270 -5.59 -24.60 0.47
C ASN A 270 -6.16 -24.75 1.89
N LEU A 271 -5.86 -23.80 2.78
CA LEU A 271 -6.32 -23.86 4.17
C LEU A 271 -7.67 -23.19 4.41
N LEU A 272 -8.12 -22.35 3.49
CA LEU A 272 -9.45 -21.76 3.56
C LEU A 272 -10.54 -22.78 3.20
N GLU A 273 -10.25 -23.75 2.33
CA GLU A 273 -11.22 -24.72 1.84
C GLU A 273 -11.85 -25.59 2.96
N PRO A 274 -11.08 -26.20 3.88
CA PRO A 274 -11.65 -27.00 4.96
C PRO A 274 -12.49 -26.20 5.96
N LEU A 275 -12.23 -24.89 6.10
CA LEU A 275 -12.89 -24.05 7.10
C LEU A 275 -14.13 -23.32 6.54
N ALA A 276 -14.05 -22.89 5.30
CA ALA A 276 -15.02 -21.98 4.70
C ALA A 276 -15.56 -22.48 3.34
N GLY A 277 -15.11 -23.64 2.87
CA GLY A 277 -15.53 -24.28 1.62
C GLY A 277 -14.96 -23.64 0.35
N ALA A 278 -15.14 -24.30 -0.77
CA ALA A 278 -14.60 -23.90 -2.09
C ALA A 278 -15.04 -22.50 -2.54
N SER A 279 -16.23 -22.06 -2.17
CA SER A 279 -16.73 -20.72 -2.52
C SER A 279 -15.92 -19.60 -1.84
N ALA A 280 -15.54 -19.76 -0.57
CA ALA A 280 -14.72 -18.77 0.13
C ALA A 280 -13.30 -18.71 -0.42
N VAL A 281 -12.74 -19.86 -0.80
CA VAL A 281 -11.46 -19.94 -1.51
C VAL A 281 -11.50 -19.16 -2.82
N ALA A 282 -12.54 -19.39 -3.64
CA ALA A 282 -12.70 -18.67 -4.91
C ALA A 282 -12.83 -17.16 -4.70
N ILE A 283 -13.64 -16.71 -3.73
CA ILE A 283 -13.83 -15.31 -3.39
C ILE A 283 -12.50 -14.69 -2.94
N PHE A 284 -11.75 -15.36 -2.07
CA PHE A 284 -10.45 -14.90 -1.62
C PHE A 284 -9.45 -14.78 -2.77
N THR A 285 -9.38 -15.79 -3.64
CA THR A 285 -8.51 -15.82 -4.82
C THR A 285 -8.82 -14.65 -5.77
N ILE A 286 -10.09 -14.42 -6.08
CA ILE A 286 -10.53 -13.30 -6.91
C ILE A 286 -10.15 -11.96 -6.25
N GLY A 287 -10.36 -11.83 -4.94
CA GLY A 287 -9.98 -10.65 -4.18
C GLY A 287 -8.47 -10.39 -4.22
N LEU A 288 -7.66 -11.43 -4.10
CA LEU A 288 -6.20 -11.33 -4.13
C LEU A 288 -5.67 -10.99 -5.54
N ILE A 289 -6.24 -11.56 -6.60
CA ILE A 289 -5.94 -11.19 -7.98
C ILE A 289 -6.31 -9.72 -8.22
N ALA A 290 -7.50 -9.30 -7.78
CA ALA A 290 -7.94 -7.93 -7.91
C ALA A 290 -7.03 -6.95 -7.16
N ALA A 291 -6.60 -7.30 -5.94
CA ALA A 291 -5.62 -6.53 -5.17
C ALA A 291 -4.27 -6.42 -5.88
N GLY A 292 -3.82 -7.51 -6.50
CA GLY A 292 -2.57 -7.54 -7.26
C GLY A 292 -2.61 -6.63 -8.48
N VAL A 293 -3.63 -6.76 -9.30
CA VAL A 293 -3.79 -5.92 -10.50
C VAL A 293 -3.97 -4.45 -10.13
N SER A 294 -4.76 -4.14 -9.09
CA SER A 294 -4.99 -2.77 -8.66
C SER A 294 -3.74 -2.07 -8.14
N SER A 295 -2.81 -2.81 -7.50
CA SER A 295 -1.56 -2.24 -6.99
C SER A 295 -0.43 -2.19 -8.03
N GLN A 296 -0.41 -3.13 -8.98
CA GLN A 296 0.67 -3.19 -9.99
C GLN A 296 0.71 -1.95 -10.86
N PHE A 297 -0.44 -1.45 -11.22
CA PHE A 297 -0.57 -0.34 -12.12
C PHE A 297 -0.01 0.99 -11.55
N PRO A 298 -0.44 1.47 -10.36
CA PRO A 298 0.16 2.65 -9.74
C PRO A 298 1.66 2.47 -9.48
N ASN A 299 2.11 1.24 -9.14
CA ASN A 299 3.53 0.95 -8.95
C ASN A 299 4.34 1.26 -10.23
N VAL A 300 3.87 0.80 -11.39
CA VAL A 300 4.55 1.05 -12.66
C VAL A 300 4.51 2.53 -13.07
N ALA A 301 3.45 3.25 -12.72
CA ALA A 301 3.26 4.65 -13.07
C ALA A 301 3.93 5.64 -12.12
N LEU A 302 4.29 5.23 -10.89
CA LEU A 302 4.75 6.16 -9.86
C LEU A 302 6.06 6.86 -10.25
N LEU A 303 7.06 6.14 -10.76
CA LEU A 303 8.33 6.76 -11.15
C LEU A 303 8.14 7.84 -12.24
N PRO A 304 7.42 7.60 -13.35
CA PRO A 304 7.03 8.65 -14.29
C PRO A 304 6.37 9.88 -13.62
N TRP A 305 5.42 9.67 -12.72
CA TRP A 305 4.75 10.77 -12.01
C TRP A 305 5.69 11.59 -11.15
N LEU A 306 6.57 10.92 -10.38
CA LEU A 306 7.55 11.60 -9.53
C LEU A 306 8.56 12.40 -10.38
N LEU A 307 8.97 11.90 -11.54
CA LEU A 307 9.90 12.58 -12.46
C LEU A 307 9.24 13.79 -13.13
N ASP A 308 7.98 13.68 -13.57
CA ASP A 308 7.26 14.82 -14.13
C ASP A 308 7.04 15.91 -13.08
N ASP A 309 6.67 15.52 -11.85
CA ASP A 309 6.50 16.46 -10.75
C ASP A 309 7.82 17.15 -10.36
N PHE A 310 8.90 16.38 -10.26
CA PHE A 310 10.23 16.92 -9.98
C PHE A 310 10.67 17.97 -11.03
N HIS A 311 10.35 17.74 -12.31
CA HIS A 311 10.67 18.68 -13.39
C HIS A 311 9.59 19.74 -13.62
N GLN A 312 8.55 19.80 -12.77
CA GLN A 312 7.41 20.72 -12.88
C GLN A 312 6.71 20.64 -14.25
N ARG A 313 6.58 19.41 -14.77
CA ARG A 313 5.92 19.13 -16.06
C ARG A 313 4.54 18.57 -15.81
N LYS A 314 3.64 18.78 -16.79
CA LYS A 314 2.36 18.06 -16.79
C LYS A 314 2.61 16.57 -17.00
N THR A 315 1.90 15.77 -16.23
CA THR A 315 1.95 14.30 -16.33
C THR A 315 1.64 13.83 -17.75
N ASN A 316 2.59 13.11 -18.34
CA ASN A 316 2.44 12.58 -19.69
C ASN A 316 3.04 11.17 -19.81
N LEU A 317 2.23 10.16 -19.51
CA LEU A 317 2.63 8.75 -19.56
C LEU A 317 2.95 8.25 -21.00
N LYS A 318 2.61 9.04 -22.04
CA LYS A 318 2.87 8.66 -23.44
C LYS A 318 4.31 8.87 -23.88
N ARG A 319 5.17 9.48 -23.08
CA ARG A 319 6.58 9.68 -23.42
C ARG A 319 7.28 8.34 -23.63
N PRO A 320 8.08 8.19 -24.70
CA PRO A 320 8.81 6.94 -24.98
C PRO A 320 9.68 6.47 -23.83
N SER A 321 10.40 7.39 -23.16
CA SER A 321 11.21 7.08 -21.98
C SER A 321 10.38 6.47 -20.83
N TYR A 322 9.18 6.96 -20.60
CA TYR A 322 8.30 6.43 -19.54
C TYR A 322 7.71 5.08 -19.90
N ARG A 323 7.44 4.83 -21.18
CA ARG A 323 7.03 3.51 -21.67
C ARG A 323 8.14 2.48 -21.47
N ILE A 324 9.39 2.84 -21.74
CA ILE A 324 10.55 1.96 -21.50
C ILE A 324 10.72 1.73 -19.99
N MET A 325 10.65 2.77 -19.15
CA MET A 325 10.72 2.63 -17.69
C MET A 325 9.62 1.71 -17.16
N ALA A 326 8.39 1.90 -17.62
CA ALA A 326 7.25 1.07 -17.22
C ALA A 326 7.46 -0.40 -17.62
N LEU A 327 7.99 -0.65 -18.82
CA LEU A 327 8.31 -2.01 -19.28
C LEU A 327 9.40 -2.63 -18.40
N VAL A 328 10.50 -1.92 -18.16
CA VAL A 328 11.61 -2.41 -17.34
C VAL A 328 11.13 -2.73 -15.91
N ILE A 329 10.38 -1.82 -15.28
CA ILE A 329 9.82 -2.05 -13.94
C ILE A 329 8.87 -3.25 -13.95
N SER A 330 7.99 -3.37 -14.95
CA SER A 330 7.07 -4.52 -15.07
C SER A 330 7.82 -5.84 -15.24
N CYS A 331 8.90 -5.87 -16.02
CA CYS A 331 9.72 -7.06 -16.25
C CYS A 331 10.45 -7.55 -14.98
N LEU A 332 10.68 -6.68 -13.99
CA LEU A 332 11.18 -7.12 -12.67
C LEU A 332 10.23 -8.15 -12.02
N GLY A 333 8.95 -8.13 -12.35
CA GLY A 333 7.98 -9.12 -11.90
C GLY A 333 8.26 -10.56 -12.33
N LEU A 334 9.13 -10.78 -13.34
CA LEU A 334 9.56 -12.12 -13.75
C LEU A 334 10.56 -12.76 -12.78
N ILE A 335 11.17 -11.99 -11.88
CA ILE A 335 12.23 -12.49 -10.98
C ILE A 335 11.71 -13.68 -10.15
N VAL A 336 10.54 -13.56 -9.54
CA VAL A 336 9.99 -14.63 -8.70
C VAL A 336 9.72 -15.90 -9.50
N PRO A 337 8.93 -15.90 -10.60
CA PRO A 337 8.64 -17.12 -11.34
C PRO A 337 9.86 -17.70 -12.06
N VAL A 338 10.88 -16.91 -12.40
CA VAL A 338 12.10 -17.40 -13.06
C VAL A 338 13.08 -18.02 -12.06
N PHE A 339 13.28 -17.39 -10.90
CA PHE A 339 14.27 -17.82 -9.90
C PHE A 339 13.65 -18.61 -8.72
N ASN A 340 12.36 -18.93 -8.77
CA ASN A 340 11.61 -19.60 -7.70
C ASN A 340 11.81 -18.93 -6.30
N ALA A 341 11.87 -17.60 -6.28
CA ALA A 341 12.00 -16.86 -5.04
C ALA A 341 10.68 -16.93 -4.23
N LYS A 342 10.75 -16.70 -2.92
CA LYS A 342 9.57 -16.70 -2.03
C LYS A 342 8.85 -15.36 -2.10
N PRO A 343 7.71 -15.23 -2.80
CA PRO A 343 7.09 -13.92 -3.08
C PRO A 343 6.62 -13.22 -1.81
N ILE A 344 6.14 -13.94 -0.80
CA ILE A 344 5.69 -13.37 0.48
C ILE A 344 6.86 -12.73 1.22
N ALA A 345 8.02 -13.38 1.28
CA ALA A 345 9.20 -12.82 1.95
C ALA A 345 9.69 -11.54 1.25
N VAL A 346 9.75 -11.56 -0.09
CA VAL A 346 10.10 -10.38 -0.90
C VAL A 346 9.12 -9.24 -0.63
N MET A 347 7.81 -9.54 -0.62
CA MET A 347 6.77 -8.55 -0.39
C MET A 347 6.86 -7.93 1.00
N VAL A 348 6.93 -8.75 2.05
CA VAL A 348 7.01 -8.28 3.45
C VAL A 348 8.26 -7.42 3.66
N SER A 349 9.42 -7.81 3.11
CA SER A 349 10.65 -7.02 3.18
C SER A 349 10.55 -5.69 2.42
N SER A 350 9.95 -5.71 1.23
CA SER A 350 9.70 -4.50 0.44
C SER A 350 8.77 -3.52 1.17
N GLN A 351 7.70 -4.02 1.80
CA GLN A 351 6.80 -3.17 2.58
C GLN A 351 7.49 -2.63 3.84
N ALA A 352 8.26 -3.46 4.55
CA ALA A 352 9.04 -3.01 5.70
C ALA A 352 10.03 -1.90 5.33
N PHE A 353 10.65 -1.95 4.15
CA PHE A 353 11.52 -0.87 3.65
C PHE A 353 10.82 0.49 3.63
N GLY A 354 9.50 0.53 3.39
CA GLY A 354 8.70 1.77 3.46
C GLY A 354 8.77 2.47 4.82
N ALA A 355 8.87 1.71 5.91
CA ALA A 355 8.99 2.28 7.24
C ALA A 355 10.35 2.96 7.49
N LEU A 356 11.41 2.60 6.74
CA LEU A 356 12.71 3.30 6.81
C LEU A 356 12.62 4.73 6.26
N VAL A 357 11.76 4.97 5.29
CA VAL A 357 11.60 6.28 4.62
C VAL A 357 10.70 7.22 5.43
N LEU A 358 9.86 6.67 6.31
CA LEU A 358 8.82 7.41 7.02
C LEU A 358 9.36 8.58 7.88
N PRO A 359 10.46 8.45 8.66
CA PRO A 359 10.99 9.57 9.44
C PRO A 359 11.36 10.78 8.58
N ALA A 360 11.97 10.54 7.42
CA ALA A 360 12.31 11.61 6.48
C ALA A 360 11.05 12.32 5.96
N THR A 361 9.98 11.56 5.66
CA THR A 361 8.70 12.10 5.19
C THR A 361 8.05 13.01 6.24
N VAL A 362 7.97 12.53 7.48
CA VAL A 362 7.39 13.30 8.59
C VAL A 362 8.24 14.52 8.92
N GLY A 363 9.58 14.38 8.93
CA GLY A 363 10.50 15.49 9.16
C GLY A 363 10.39 16.58 8.09
N CYS A 364 10.27 16.20 6.82
CA CYS A 364 10.13 17.16 5.72
C CYS A 364 8.80 17.94 5.81
N ILE A 365 7.67 17.27 6.03
CA ILE A 365 6.38 17.99 6.13
C ILE A 365 6.33 18.85 7.40
N PHE A 366 6.94 18.39 8.50
CA PHE A 366 7.07 19.16 9.74
C PHE A 366 7.84 20.46 9.48
N TYR A 367 8.96 20.39 8.75
CA TYR A 367 9.79 21.54 8.43
C TYR A 367 9.07 22.53 7.51
N ILE A 368 8.57 22.10 6.34
CA ILE A 368 7.94 23.00 5.37
C ILE A 368 6.59 23.55 5.85
N GLY A 369 5.82 22.77 6.62
CA GLY A 369 4.53 23.20 7.16
C GLY A 369 4.64 24.25 8.27
N ASN A 370 5.84 24.44 8.83
CA ASN A 370 6.14 25.48 9.82
C ASN A 370 6.83 26.72 9.23
N LYS A 371 7.18 26.70 7.93
CA LYS A 371 7.74 27.91 7.27
C LYS A 371 6.67 28.96 7.04
N LYS A 372 6.80 30.11 7.70
CA LYS A 372 5.86 31.25 7.55
C LYS A 372 5.83 31.77 6.12
N GLU A 373 6.96 31.72 5.41
CA GLU A 373 7.08 32.14 3.99
C GLU A 373 6.22 31.30 3.03
N LEU A 374 5.95 30.01 3.40
CA LEU A 374 5.16 29.09 2.60
C LEU A 374 3.71 29.04 3.02
N MET A 375 3.48 28.97 4.32
CA MET A 375 2.16 28.68 4.89
C MET A 375 1.42 29.93 5.36
N GLY A 376 2.11 31.06 5.50
CA GLY A 376 1.52 32.32 5.96
C GLY A 376 0.77 32.12 7.29
N GLU A 377 -0.50 32.51 7.30
CA GLU A 377 -1.41 32.34 8.46
C GLU A 377 -1.84 30.88 8.67
N HIS A 378 -1.69 30.01 7.66
CA HIS A 378 -2.05 28.59 7.71
C HIS A 378 -0.94 27.70 8.25
N LYS A 379 0.14 28.28 8.79
CA LYS A 379 1.21 27.56 9.49
C LYS A 379 0.63 26.56 10.49
N PHE A 380 1.31 25.44 10.67
CA PHE A 380 0.86 24.39 11.57
C PHE A 380 0.74 24.91 13.01
N SER A 381 -0.39 24.59 13.65
CA SER A 381 -0.67 24.95 15.03
C SER A 381 0.21 24.16 16.00
N THR A 382 0.30 24.62 17.26
CA THR A 382 1.00 23.90 18.33
C THR A 382 0.49 22.47 18.49
N VAL A 383 -0.84 22.27 18.41
CA VAL A 383 -1.46 20.93 18.51
C VAL A 383 -1.03 20.06 17.33
N THR A 384 -1.06 20.59 16.10
CA THR A 384 -0.57 19.87 14.91
C THR A 384 0.90 19.47 15.04
N ASN A 385 1.74 20.37 15.56
CA ASN A 385 3.15 20.11 15.79
C ASN A 385 3.38 19.07 16.90
N ALA A 386 2.59 19.07 17.96
CA ALA A 386 2.67 18.05 19.01
C ALA A 386 2.31 16.65 18.45
N ILE A 387 1.26 16.55 17.65
CA ILE A 387 0.87 15.29 16.98
C ILE A 387 1.96 14.85 16.00
N LEU A 388 2.52 15.75 15.18
CA LEU A 388 3.62 15.45 14.28
C LEU A 388 4.87 14.96 15.01
N SER A 389 5.18 15.52 16.17
CA SER A 389 6.29 15.07 17.00
C SER A 389 6.08 13.63 17.51
N MET A 390 4.87 13.29 17.94
CA MET A 390 4.52 11.92 18.33
C MET A 390 4.63 10.96 17.13
N ILE A 391 4.12 11.37 15.95
CA ILE A 391 4.24 10.58 14.73
C ILE A 391 5.70 10.42 14.31
N PHE A 392 6.54 11.44 14.50
CA PHE A 392 7.96 11.37 14.19
C PHE A 392 8.70 10.35 15.08
N ILE A 393 8.40 10.35 16.38
CA ILE A 393 8.93 9.35 17.33
C ILE A 393 8.46 7.95 16.91
N PHE A 394 7.17 7.79 16.62
CA PHE A 394 6.64 6.52 16.11
C PHE A 394 7.36 6.07 14.83
N ALA A 395 7.59 6.99 13.89
CA ALA A 395 8.30 6.71 12.65
C ALA A 395 9.74 6.24 12.89
N LEU A 396 10.46 6.84 13.87
CA LEU A 396 11.81 6.40 14.24
C LEU A 396 11.81 4.98 14.82
N VAL A 397 10.84 4.67 15.69
CA VAL A 397 10.69 3.31 16.26
C VAL A 397 10.40 2.30 15.15
N MET A 398 9.47 2.61 14.23
CA MET A 398 9.14 1.74 13.10
C MET A 398 10.31 1.56 12.13
N SER A 399 11.10 2.61 11.91
CA SER A 399 12.31 2.57 11.10
C SER A 399 13.37 1.66 11.73
N TYR A 400 13.55 1.72 13.06
CA TYR A 400 14.44 0.81 13.79
C TYR A 400 13.96 -0.65 13.68
N MET A 401 12.68 -0.90 13.89
CA MET A 401 12.11 -2.25 13.76
C MET A 401 12.27 -2.80 12.33
N SER A 402 12.08 -1.94 11.32
CA SER A 402 12.30 -2.30 9.92
C SER A 402 13.75 -2.69 9.66
N TYR A 403 14.70 -1.85 10.07
CA TYR A 403 16.13 -2.12 9.91
C TYR A 403 16.53 -3.44 10.58
N SER A 404 16.15 -3.63 11.84
CA SER A 404 16.44 -4.83 12.61
C SER A 404 15.79 -6.07 11.97
N GLY A 405 14.53 -5.98 11.54
CA GLY A 405 13.81 -7.08 10.90
C GLY A 405 14.37 -7.48 9.53
N ILE A 406 14.76 -6.51 8.71
CA ILE A 406 15.41 -6.78 7.42
C ILE A 406 16.79 -7.41 7.63
N LEU A 407 17.58 -6.87 8.56
CA LEU A 407 18.92 -7.40 8.86
C LEU A 407 18.86 -8.85 9.34
N SER A 408 17.96 -9.18 10.28
CA SER A 408 17.78 -10.55 10.77
C SER A 408 17.37 -11.52 9.65
N THR A 409 16.55 -11.07 8.69
CA THR A 409 16.15 -11.87 7.54
C THR A 409 17.32 -12.13 6.59
N LEU A 410 18.16 -11.13 6.34
CA LEU A 410 19.36 -11.27 5.49
C LEU A 410 20.41 -12.20 6.12
N GLN A 411 20.52 -12.21 7.44
CA GLN A 411 21.45 -13.09 8.15
C GLN A 411 20.97 -14.55 8.18
N ALA A 412 19.69 -14.79 7.96
CA ALA A 412 19.09 -16.13 7.94
C ALA A 412 19.06 -16.76 6.52
N LEU A 413 19.43 -16.01 5.47
CA LEU A 413 19.63 -16.48 4.10
C LEU A 413 21.03 -17.01 3.87
#